data_73d42228a6c73a6ac73b5da0691bd8e6
#
_entry.id   73d42228a6c73a6ac73b5da0691bd8e6
#
_cell.length_a   1.000
_cell.length_b   1.000
_cell.length_c   1.000
_cell.angle_alpha   90.00
_cell.angle_beta   90.00
_cell.angle_gamma   90.00
#
_symmetry.space_group_name_H-M   'P 1'
#
loop_
_entity.id
_entity.type
_entity.pdbx_description
1 polymer ?
#
loop_
_entity_poly.entity_id
_entity_poly.type
_entity_poly.pdbx_seq_one_letter_code
_entity_poly.pdbx_strand_id
1 'polypeptide(L)'
;METIITIATVLSMYLGSVQSNNVNYCYNADIENGIVKNMYVYDTSSESIANKLRYEFSYDDEGRLTEKQAFKWNALLREYRPYYRLQFNYTCAGYEVTCSKWNKADNDWSEAMEKSVYTFEMDNLVSVNHMRRSSERREFRTVDSVLMLNPTNDIILAEAFH
;
A
#
# COMPACT_ATOMS: atom_id res chain seq x y z
N MET A 1 -1.88 5.60 -21.41
CA MET A 1 -2.26 4.33 -20.72
C MET A 1 -2.37 4.69 -19.26
N GLU A 2 -3.57 4.69 -18.74
CA GLU A 2 -3.84 5.07 -17.34
C GLU A 2 -3.18 4.04 -16.41
N THR A 3 -2.30 4.48 -15.54
CA THR A 3 -1.67 3.60 -14.55
C THR A 3 -2.65 3.39 -13.40
N ILE A 4 -3.57 2.47 -13.57
CA ILE A 4 -4.52 2.03 -12.54
C ILE A 4 -3.90 0.83 -11.83
N ILE A 5 -3.97 0.80 -10.50
CA ILE A 5 -3.48 -0.35 -9.73
C ILE A 5 -4.54 -1.45 -9.78
N THR A 6 -4.24 -2.50 -10.52
CA THR A 6 -5.16 -3.61 -10.78
C THR A 6 -4.71 -4.89 -10.09
N ILE A 7 -5.56 -5.92 -10.15
CA ILE A 7 -5.22 -7.29 -9.76
C ILE A 7 -3.88 -7.72 -10.37
N ALA A 8 -3.66 -7.46 -11.67
CA ALA A 8 -2.42 -7.81 -12.36
C ALA A 8 -1.21 -7.07 -11.79
N THR A 9 -1.37 -5.81 -11.40
CA THR A 9 -0.34 -5.00 -10.75
C THR A 9 0.08 -5.62 -9.42
N VAL A 10 -0.89 -5.96 -8.55
CA VAL A 10 -0.61 -6.56 -7.24
C VAL A 10 0.04 -7.94 -7.37
N LEU A 11 -0.43 -8.75 -8.33
CA LEU A 11 0.19 -10.05 -8.63
C LEU A 11 1.64 -9.89 -9.11
N SER A 12 1.91 -8.94 -10.01
CA SER A 12 3.27 -8.65 -10.51
C SER A 12 4.21 -8.20 -9.40
N MET A 13 3.72 -7.38 -8.47
CA MET A 13 4.48 -6.96 -7.30
C MET A 13 4.84 -8.14 -6.39
N TYR A 14 3.87 -9.02 -6.11
CA TYR A 14 4.15 -10.23 -5.34
C TYR A 14 5.22 -11.09 -6.01
N LEU A 15 5.09 -11.37 -7.31
CA LEU A 15 6.06 -12.15 -8.06
C LEU A 15 7.45 -11.48 -8.07
N GLY A 16 7.51 -10.16 -8.24
CA GLY A 16 8.75 -9.38 -8.13
C GLY A 16 9.39 -9.48 -6.74
N SER A 17 8.57 -9.43 -5.69
CA SER A 17 9.06 -9.60 -4.30
C SER A 17 9.64 -10.98 -4.04
N VAL A 18 9.01 -12.03 -4.55
CA VAL A 18 9.51 -13.42 -4.43
C VAL A 18 10.82 -13.62 -5.21
N GLN A 19 10.95 -12.97 -6.37
CA GLN A 19 12.16 -13.07 -7.19
C GLN A 19 13.30 -12.17 -6.69
N SER A 20 13.00 -11.20 -5.83
CA SER A 20 14.02 -10.34 -5.26
C SER A 20 14.94 -11.16 -4.34
N ASN A 21 16.26 -11.03 -4.53
CA ASN A 21 17.27 -11.68 -3.67
C ASN A 21 17.40 -10.95 -2.32
N ASN A 22 16.26 -10.66 -1.68
CA ASN A 22 16.28 -10.03 -0.37
C ASN A 22 16.66 -11.10 0.68
N VAL A 23 17.86 -10.99 1.25
CA VAL A 23 18.42 -11.96 2.19
C VAL A 23 17.67 -11.97 3.53
N ASN A 24 16.94 -10.88 3.84
CA ASN A 24 16.34 -10.70 5.16
C ASN A 24 14.83 -11.00 5.19
N TYR A 25 14.19 -11.16 4.02
CA TYR A 25 12.74 -11.37 3.95
C TYR A 25 12.38 -12.43 2.92
N CYS A 26 11.36 -13.23 3.25
CA CYS A 26 10.68 -14.06 2.28
C CYS A 26 9.17 -13.76 2.27
N TYR A 27 8.53 -14.09 1.15
CA TYR A 27 7.16 -13.71 0.85
C TYR A 27 6.33 -14.93 0.48
N ASN A 28 5.08 -14.96 0.91
CA ASN A 28 4.08 -15.93 0.48
C ASN A 28 2.76 -15.20 0.23
N ALA A 29 1.84 -15.78 -0.54
CA ALA A 29 0.54 -15.18 -0.81
C ALA A 29 -0.57 -16.22 -0.92
N ASP A 30 -1.77 -15.82 -0.52
CA ASP A 30 -3.01 -16.52 -0.83
C ASP A 30 -3.54 -15.95 -2.15
N ILE A 31 -3.53 -16.77 -3.19
CA ILE A 31 -3.94 -16.41 -4.54
C ILE A 31 -5.14 -17.27 -4.94
N GLU A 32 -6.26 -16.62 -5.22
CA GLU A 32 -7.49 -17.27 -5.71
C GLU A 32 -7.82 -16.75 -7.11
N ASN A 33 -7.88 -17.62 -8.10
CA ASN A 33 -8.18 -17.28 -9.50
C ASN A 33 -7.28 -16.14 -10.06
N GLY A 34 -5.99 -16.14 -9.69
CA GLY A 34 -5.04 -15.10 -10.10
C GLY A 34 -5.14 -13.80 -9.30
N ILE A 35 -5.99 -13.75 -8.28
CA ILE A 35 -6.19 -12.58 -7.41
C ILE A 35 -5.44 -12.81 -6.11
N VAL A 36 -4.49 -11.93 -5.80
CA VAL A 36 -3.81 -11.91 -4.50
C VAL A 36 -4.77 -11.34 -3.46
N LYS A 37 -5.18 -12.18 -2.50
CA LYS A 37 -6.04 -11.79 -1.37
C LYS A 37 -5.21 -11.34 -0.18
N ASN A 38 -4.20 -12.13 0.16
CA ASN A 38 -3.27 -11.85 1.25
C ASN A 38 -1.84 -12.02 0.76
N MET A 39 -0.93 -11.24 1.34
CA MET A 39 0.51 -11.42 1.20
C MET A 39 1.15 -11.42 2.58
N TYR A 40 2.01 -12.39 2.84
CA TYR A 40 2.73 -12.57 4.09
C TYR A 40 4.19 -12.24 3.90
N VAL A 41 4.75 -11.50 4.85
CA VAL A 41 6.18 -11.18 4.90
C VAL A 41 6.76 -11.83 6.15
N TYR A 42 7.81 -12.60 5.95
CA TYR A 42 8.55 -13.27 7.02
C TYR A 42 9.95 -12.68 7.13
N ASP A 43 10.42 -12.55 8.34
CA ASP A 43 11.80 -12.15 8.64
C ASP A 43 12.67 -13.39 8.65
N THR A 44 13.72 -13.38 7.83
CA THR A 44 14.72 -14.45 7.68
C THR A 44 16.12 -14.03 8.13
N SER A 45 16.23 -12.87 8.78
CA SER A 45 17.53 -12.33 9.24
C SER A 45 18.13 -13.10 10.42
N SER A 46 17.34 -13.94 11.11
CA SER A 46 17.76 -14.83 12.17
C SER A 46 17.76 -16.29 11.71
N GLU A 47 18.29 -17.22 12.53
CA GLU A 47 18.30 -18.65 12.23
C GLU A 47 16.90 -19.28 12.07
N SER A 48 15.86 -18.60 12.53
CA SER A 48 14.47 -19.04 12.43
C SER A 48 13.61 -18.06 11.62
N ILE A 49 12.74 -18.58 10.77
CA ILE A 49 11.75 -17.78 10.04
C ILE A 49 10.69 -17.26 11.02
N ALA A 50 10.50 -15.96 11.07
CA ALA A 50 9.53 -15.31 11.94
C ALA A 50 8.47 -14.54 11.16
N ASN A 51 7.21 -14.62 11.60
CA ASN A 51 6.14 -13.76 11.04
C ASN A 51 6.47 -12.29 11.28
N LYS A 52 6.24 -11.42 10.28
CA LYS A 52 6.50 -9.99 10.37
C LYS A 52 5.27 -9.15 10.01
N LEU A 53 4.81 -9.25 8.77
CA LEU A 53 3.67 -8.49 8.25
C LEU A 53 2.73 -9.41 7.48
N ARG A 54 1.45 -9.02 7.46
CA ARG A 54 0.45 -9.55 6.55
C ARG A 54 -0.23 -8.35 5.88
N TYR A 55 -0.44 -8.43 4.58
CA TYR A 55 -1.23 -7.49 3.80
C TYR A 55 -2.50 -8.17 3.31
N GLU A 56 -3.62 -7.49 3.41
CA GLU A 56 -4.90 -7.87 2.81
C GLU A 56 -5.24 -6.86 1.70
N PHE A 57 -5.73 -7.36 0.58
CA PHE A 57 -6.06 -6.56 -0.60
C PHE A 57 -7.53 -6.70 -0.96
N SER A 58 -8.22 -5.58 -1.18
CA SER A 58 -9.59 -5.52 -1.66
C SER A 58 -9.65 -4.83 -3.01
N TYR A 59 -10.55 -5.31 -3.86
CA TYR A 59 -10.71 -4.83 -5.25
C TYR A 59 -12.17 -4.51 -5.53
N ASP A 60 -12.41 -3.61 -6.46
CA ASP A 60 -13.74 -3.34 -6.99
C ASP A 60 -14.12 -4.34 -8.11
N ASP A 61 -15.35 -4.18 -8.64
CA ASP A 61 -15.88 -5.04 -9.71
C ASP A 61 -15.11 -4.91 -11.03
N GLU A 62 -14.33 -3.83 -11.22
CA GLU A 62 -13.46 -3.61 -12.37
C GLU A 62 -12.05 -4.18 -12.16
N GLY A 63 -11.80 -4.80 -11.00
CA GLY A 63 -10.51 -5.39 -10.64
C GLY A 63 -9.44 -4.35 -10.28
N ARG A 64 -9.84 -3.13 -9.89
CA ARG A 64 -8.92 -2.09 -9.39
C ARG A 64 -8.78 -2.24 -7.89
N LEU A 65 -7.55 -2.04 -7.39
CA LEU A 65 -7.27 -2.08 -5.95
C LEU A 65 -7.98 -0.92 -5.24
N THR A 66 -8.86 -1.22 -4.30
CA THR A 66 -9.57 -0.20 -3.50
C THR A 66 -8.99 -0.03 -2.10
N GLU A 67 -8.44 -1.10 -1.54
CA GLU A 67 -7.86 -1.05 -0.20
C GLU A 67 -6.70 -2.02 -0.04
N LYS A 68 -5.67 -1.59 0.71
CA LYS A 68 -4.60 -2.43 1.24
C LYS A 68 -4.55 -2.23 2.74
N GLN A 69 -4.81 -3.28 3.52
CA GLN A 69 -4.63 -3.27 4.96
C GLN A 69 -3.33 -3.97 5.34
N ALA A 70 -2.56 -3.37 6.23
CA ALA A 70 -1.35 -3.95 6.79
C ALA A 70 -1.57 -4.36 8.24
N PHE A 71 -1.12 -5.55 8.58
CA PHE A 71 -1.14 -6.11 9.92
C PHE A 71 0.28 -6.45 10.34
N LYS A 72 0.63 -6.11 11.58
CA LYS A 72 1.92 -6.41 12.17
C LYS A 72 1.81 -7.59 13.13
N TRP A 73 2.75 -8.52 13.06
CA TRP A 73 2.79 -9.65 13.97
C TRP A 73 3.13 -9.21 15.39
N ASN A 74 2.32 -9.66 16.35
CA ASN A 74 2.58 -9.51 17.77
C ASN A 74 3.04 -10.87 18.34
N ALA A 75 4.32 -10.99 18.65
CA ALA A 75 4.92 -12.24 19.11
C ALA A 75 4.41 -12.70 20.49
N LEU A 76 4.04 -11.75 21.38
CA LEU A 76 3.54 -12.06 22.70
C LEU A 76 2.13 -12.67 22.65
N LEU A 77 1.27 -12.11 21.80
CA LEU A 77 -0.13 -12.56 21.65
C LEU A 77 -0.26 -13.62 20.54
N ARG A 78 0.79 -13.85 19.77
CA ARG A 78 0.82 -14.79 18.63
C ARG A 78 -0.29 -14.54 17.62
N GLU A 79 -0.53 -13.26 17.30
CA GLU A 79 -1.56 -12.83 16.36
C GLU A 79 -1.13 -11.61 15.53
N TYR A 80 -1.77 -11.42 14.38
CA TYR A 80 -1.63 -10.22 13.58
C TYR A 80 -2.54 -9.11 14.11
N ARG A 81 -1.98 -7.92 14.31
CA ARG A 81 -2.69 -6.71 14.76
C ARG A 81 -2.76 -5.68 13.66
N PRO A 82 -3.91 -4.98 13.47
CA PRO A 82 -4.01 -3.90 12.51
C PRO A 82 -2.92 -2.85 12.74
N TYR A 83 -2.34 -2.35 11.65
CA TYR A 83 -1.23 -1.41 11.69
C TYR A 83 -1.53 -0.13 10.91
N TYR A 84 -1.71 -0.22 9.60
CA TYR A 84 -2.18 0.87 8.75
C TYR A 84 -3.04 0.35 7.61
N ARG A 85 -3.80 1.27 7.00
CA ARG A 85 -4.64 1.01 5.85
C ARG A 85 -4.42 2.08 4.78
N LEU A 86 -4.29 1.66 3.52
CA LEU A 86 -4.29 2.51 2.34
C LEU A 86 -5.62 2.35 1.63
N GLN A 87 -6.28 3.46 1.28
CA GLN A 87 -7.50 3.47 0.49
C GLN A 87 -7.24 4.21 -0.81
N PHE A 88 -7.66 3.62 -1.93
CA PHE A 88 -7.45 4.09 -3.29
C PHE A 88 -8.78 4.62 -3.85
N ASN A 89 -8.79 5.86 -4.31
CA ASN A 89 -9.93 6.49 -4.94
C ASN A 89 -9.57 6.94 -6.34
N TYR A 90 -10.19 6.35 -7.35
CA TYR A 90 -9.88 6.60 -8.77
C TYR A 90 -10.75 7.73 -9.32
N THR A 91 -10.15 8.63 -10.09
CA THR A 91 -10.78 9.75 -10.78
C THR A 91 -10.43 9.73 -12.26
N CYS A 92 -11.07 10.56 -13.06
CA CYS A 92 -10.73 10.69 -14.48
C CYS A 92 -9.33 11.29 -14.73
N ALA A 93 -8.74 12.00 -13.75
CA ALA A 93 -7.43 12.62 -13.85
C ALA A 93 -6.31 11.78 -13.24
N GLY A 94 -6.64 10.68 -12.54
CA GLY A 94 -5.66 9.85 -11.84
C GLY A 94 -6.27 9.13 -10.64
N TYR A 95 -5.57 9.10 -9.51
CA TYR A 95 -6.10 8.51 -8.29
C TYR A 95 -5.50 9.15 -7.03
N GLU A 96 -6.22 9.00 -5.92
CA GLU A 96 -5.76 9.40 -4.60
C GLU A 96 -5.51 8.16 -3.73
N VAL A 97 -4.48 8.22 -2.90
CA VAL A 97 -4.20 7.22 -1.86
C VAL A 97 -4.22 7.91 -0.52
N THR A 98 -5.09 7.48 0.38
CA THR A 98 -5.14 7.96 1.76
C THR A 98 -4.58 6.92 2.71
N CYS A 99 -3.86 7.36 3.75
CA CYS A 99 -3.31 6.49 4.79
C CYS A 99 -3.98 6.77 6.13
N SER A 100 -4.52 5.70 6.72
CA SER A 100 -5.04 5.69 8.10
C SER A 100 -4.22 4.73 8.96
N LYS A 101 -3.95 5.12 10.21
CA LYS A 101 -3.29 4.25 11.21
C LYS A 101 -4.31 3.65 12.15
N TRP A 102 -4.01 2.48 12.68
CA TRP A 102 -4.87 1.86 13.68
C TRP A 102 -4.77 2.62 15.01
N ASN A 103 -5.92 3.08 15.52
CA ASN A 103 -6.04 3.67 16.84
C ASN A 103 -6.47 2.61 17.85
N LYS A 104 -5.55 2.24 18.75
CA LYS A 104 -5.82 1.21 19.78
C LYS A 104 -6.82 1.66 20.83
N ALA A 105 -6.92 2.97 21.11
CA ALA A 105 -7.81 3.50 22.13
C ALA A 105 -9.27 3.40 21.68
N ASP A 106 -9.53 3.72 20.42
CA ASP A 106 -10.88 3.70 19.85
C ASP A 106 -11.22 2.34 19.21
N ASN A 107 -10.23 1.44 19.10
CA ASN A 107 -10.34 0.16 18.42
C ASN A 107 -10.89 0.31 16.99
N ASP A 108 -10.40 1.33 16.27
CA ASP A 108 -10.82 1.68 14.91
C ASP A 108 -9.70 2.37 14.14
N TRP A 109 -9.89 2.58 12.84
CA TRP A 109 -8.98 3.35 12.00
C TRP A 109 -9.07 4.84 12.31
N SER A 110 -7.91 5.49 12.47
CA SER A 110 -7.86 6.95 12.59
C SER A 110 -8.33 7.61 11.30
N GLU A 111 -8.77 8.86 11.39
CA GLU A 111 -8.90 9.68 10.19
C GLU A 111 -7.57 9.74 9.41
N ALA A 112 -7.66 9.75 8.08
CA ALA A 112 -6.48 9.87 7.24
C ALA A 112 -5.79 11.23 7.47
N MET A 113 -4.53 11.19 7.89
CA MET A 113 -3.69 12.39 8.12
C MET A 113 -2.78 12.68 6.94
N GLU A 114 -2.59 11.73 6.07
CA GLU A 114 -1.72 11.78 4.90
C GLU A 114 -2.46 11.27 3.67
N LYS A 115 -2.25 11.93 2.55
CA LYS A 115 -2.72 11.45 1.24
C LYS A 115 -1.70 11.80 0.15
N SER A 116 -1.69 10.96 -0.89
CA SER A 116 -0.96 11.22 -2.12
C SER A 116 -1.94 11.31 -3.27
N VAL A 117 -1.82 12.34 -4.08
CA VAL A 117 -2.64 12.56 -5.27
C VAL A 117 -1.76 12.37 -6.50
N TYR A 118 -2.10 11.38 -7.31
CA TYR A 118 -1.43 11.02 -8.55
C TYR A 118 -2.25 11.56 -9.72
N THR A 119 -1.68 12.49 -10.48
CA THR A 119 -2.35 13.09 -11.64
C THR A 119 -1.59 12.74 -12.91
N PHE A 120 -2.29 12.20 -13.90
CA PHE A 120 -1.73 11.90 -15.22
C PHE A 120 -1.66 13.19 -16.05
N GLU A 121 -0.45 13.68 -16.30
CA GLU A 121 -0.23 14.92 -17.05
C GLU A 121 -0.13 14.66 -18.56
N MET A 122 0.60 13.60 -18.94
CA MET A 122 0.79 13.12 -20.32
C MET A 122 1.03 11.61 -20.29
N ASP A 123 1.12 10.97 -21.44
CA ASP A 123 1.20 9.51 -21.62
C ASP A 123 2.14 8.76 -20.65
N ASN A 124 3.21 9.40 -20.20
CA ASN A 124 4.20 8.78 -19.29
C ASN A 124 4.60 9.71 -18.13
N LEU A 125 3.90 10.80 -17.93
CA LEU A 125 4.22 11.76 -16.89
C LEU A 125 3.13 11.78 -15.82
N VAL A 126 3.52 11.52 -14.59
CA VAL A 126 2.63 11.55 -13.43
C VAL A 126 3.14 12.58 -12.45
N SER A 127 2.30 13.53 -12.06
CA SER A 127 2.56 14.38 -10.92
C SER A 127 2.05 13.71 -9.65
N VAL A 128 2.87 13.71 -8.60
CA VAL A 128 2.54 13.16 -7.30
C VAL A 128 2.62 14.27 -6.27
N ASN A 129 1.49 14.60 -5.66
CA ASN A 129 1.40 15.58 -4.59
C ASN A 129 1.19 14.85 -3.26
N HIS A 130 2.19 14.89 -2.40
CA HIS A 130 2.06 14.42 -1.02
C HIS A 130 1.45 15.52 -0.17
N MET A 131 0.38 15.18 0.53
CA MET A 131 -0.39 16.12 1.32
C MET A 131 -0.53 15.60 2.74
N ARG A 132 -0.43 16.50 3.71
CA ARG A 132 -0.63 16.21 5.13
C ARG A 132 -1.58 17.19 5.75
N ARG A 133 -2.36 16.76 6.74
CA ARG A 133 -3.13 17.63 7.63
C ARG A 133 -2.71 17.41 9.09
N SER A 134 -2.82 18.44 9.91
CA SER A 134 -2.68 18.31 11.36
C SER A 134 -4.03 18.00 11.99
N SER A 135 -4.03 17.44 13.22
CA SER A 135 -5.25 17.17 14.00
C SER A 135 -6.11 18.42 14.24
N GLU A 136 -5.52 19.60 14.21
CA GLU A 136 -6.21 20.89 14.41
C GLU A 136 -6.82 21.46 13.13
N ARG A 137 -6.43 20.93 11.94
CA ARG A 137 -6.84 21.45 10.64
C ARG A 137 -7.54 20.36 9.83
N ARG A 138 -8.72 20.69 9.31
CA ARG A 138 -9.47 19.78 8.44
C ARG A 138 -8.91 19.68 7.02
N GLU A 139 -8.14 20.69 6.59
CA GLU A 139 -7.63 20.77 5.21
C GLU A 139 -6.25 20.14 5.05
N PHE A 140 -6.09 19.38 3.98
CA PHE A 140 -4.81 18.88 3.54
C PHE A 140 -3.96 19.98 2.90
N ARG A 141 -2.67 19.99 3.21
CA ARG A 141 -1.69 20.88 2.58
C ARG A 141 -0.62 20.06 1.89
N THR A 142 -0.25 20.46 0.69
CA THR A 142 0.87 19.87 -0.03
C THR A 142 2.16 20.11 0.76
N VAL A 143 2.86 19.04 1.05
CA VAL A 143 4.16 19.05 1.74
C VAL A 143 5.29 18.73 0.79
N ASP A 144 5.01 18.01 -0.28
CA ASP A 144 5.97 17.67 -1.33
C ASP A 144 5.25 17.45 -2.66
N SER A 145 5.95 17.69 -3.77
CA SER A 145 5.43 17.50 -5.12
C SER A 145 6.54 16.96 -6.02
N VAL A 146 6.31 15.83 -6.66
CA VAL A 146 7.26 15.15 -7.52
C VAL A 146 6.65 14.89 -8.89
N LEU A 147 7.44 15.09 -9.95
CA LEU A 147 7.12 14.64 -11.30
C LEU A 147 7.84 13.33 -11.58
N MET A 148 7.09 12.29 -11.93
CA MET A 148 7.62 10.95 -12.19
C MET A 148 7.45 10.61 -13.67
N LEU A 149 8.52 10.19 -14.30
CA LEU A 149 8.53 9.63 -15.67
C LEU A 149 8.45 8.11 -15.56
N ASN A 150 7.48 7.49 -16.23
CA ASN A 150 7.28 6.03 -16.21
C ASN A 150 7.29 5.45 -14.79
N PRO A 151 6.34 5.84 -13.92
CA PRO A 151 6.31 5.28 -12.59
C PRO A 151 6.16 3.76 -12.68
N THR A 152 7.16 3.03 -12.19
CA THR A 152 7.00 1.59 -12.00
C THR A 152 6.05 1.37 -10.84
N ASN A 153 5.21 0.34 -10.95
CA ASN A 153 4.21 0.03 -9.92
C ASN A 153 4.82 -0.19 -8.52
N ASP A 154 6.09 -0.59 -8.46
CA ASP A 154 6.84 -0.82 -7.22
C ASP A 154 7.07 0.46 -6.42
N ILE A 155 7.34 1.59 -7.09
CA ILE A 155 7.56 2.89 -6.46
C ILE A 155 6.25 3.41 -5.84
N ILE A 156 5.14 3.25 -6.54
CA ILE A 156 3.82 3.76 -6.12
C ILE A 156 3.34 3.10 -4.82
N LEU A 157 3.67 1.84 -4.58
CA LEU A 157 3.19 1.11 -3.41
C LEU A 157 4.18 1.09 -2.24
N ALA A 158 5.48 1.30 -2.48
CA ALA A 158 6.52 1.20 -1.46
C ALA A 158 6.88 2.55 -0.80
N GLU A 159 6.89 3.64 -1.55
CA GLU A 159 7.44 4.92 -1.09
C GLU A 159 6.42 5.92 -0.54
N ALA A 160 5.12 5.70 -0.76
CA ALA A 160 4.11 6.67 -0.36
C ALA A 160 4.04 6.93 1.17
N PHE A 161 4.61 6.03 2.02
CA PHE A 161 4.39 6.09 3.47
C PHE A 161 5.54 5.49 4.32
N HIS A 162 6.75 5.85 4.00
CA HIS A 162 7.90 5.58 4.90
C HIS A 162 8.11 6.67 5.93
#